data_d5714319054f202a644171dde5bd8352
#
_entry.id   d5714319054f202a644171dde5bd8352
#
_cell.length_a   1.000
_cell.length_b   1.000
_cell.length_c   1.000
_cell.angle_alpha   90.00
_cell.angle_beta   90.00
_cell.angle_gamma   90.00
#
_symmetry.space_group_name_H-M   'P 1'
#
loop_
_entity.id
_entity.type
_entity.pdbx_description
1 polymer ?
#
loop_
_entity_poly.entity_id
_entity_poly.type
_entity_poly.pdbx_seq_one_letter_code
_entity_poly.pdbx_strand_id
1 'polypeptide(L)'
;MTEVTREKHRGAACVFVDPRGVAHPALITEVWGPQCVNVVYVNDAEGQTDSYGQKLLRSTSVMHGSLQQAHGNYWLLPGEERPLRQPVHDSALV
;
A
#
# COMPACT_ATOMS: atom_id res chain seq x y z
N MET A 1 14.55 -7.07 6.24
CA MET A 1 13.08 -7.15 6.18
C MET A 1 12.47 -5.97 6.92
N THR A 2 11.47 -5.36 6.33
CA THR A 2 10.82 -4.21 6.93
C THR A 2 9.90 -4.63 8.06
N GLU A 3 10.11 -4.03 9.22
CA GLU A 3 9.23 -4.23 10.37
C GLU A 3 8.84 -2.88 10.93
N VAL A 4 7.58 -2.74 11.24
CA VAL A 4 7.06 -1.49 11.78
C VAL A 4 6.57 -1.72 13.20
N THR A 5 6.60 -0.65 13.98
CA THR A 5 6.07 -0.66 15.34
C THR A 5 5.05 0.47 15.46
N ARG A 6 4.09 0.26 16.35
CA ARG A 6 3.07 1.28 16.60
C ARG A 6 3.69 2.59 17.06
N GLU A 7 4.72 2.51 17.90
CA GLU A 7 5.34 3.70 18.48
C GLU A 7 6.02 4.57 17.43
N LYS A 8 6.69 3.95 16.45
CA LYS A 8 7.45 4.69 15.45
C LYS A 8 6.65 4.99 14.19
N HIS A 9 5.69 4.14 13.85
CA HIS A 9 5.13 4.16 12.49
C HIS A 9 3.67 4.55 12.41
N ARG A 10 2.94 4.57 13.53
CA ARG A 10 1.58 5.10 13.47
C ARG A 10 1.64 6.58 13.15
N GLY A 11 0.97 6.98 12.08
CA GLY A 11 1.06 8.33 11.54
C GLY A 11 2.16 8.54 10.52
N ALA A 12 2.98 7.53 10.26
CA ALA A 12 4.09 7.66 9.32
C ALA A 12 3.60 7.58 7.88
N ALA A 13 4.30 8.30 7.01
CA ALA A 13 4.04 8.23 5.57
C ALA A 13 4.42 6.86 5.03
N CYS A 14 3.64 6.39 4.09
CA CYS A 14 3.93 5.16 3.38
C CYS A 14 3.34 5.23 1.98
N VAL A 15 3.50 4.17 1.22
CA VAL A 15 2.91 4.02 -0.11
C VAL A 15 1.95 2.85 -0.04
N PHE A 16 0.73 3.05 -0.53
CA PHE A 16 -0.24 1.97 -0.67
C PHE A 16 -0.39 1.64 -2.15
N VAL A 17 -0.21 0.37 -2.50
CA VAL A 17 -0.38 -0.08 -3.88
C VAL A 17 -1.69 -0.85 -3.94
N ASP A 18 -2.60 -0.37 -4.78
CA ASP A 18 -3.94 -0.93 -4.87
C ASP A 18 -3.94 -2.22 -5.73
N PRO A 19 -5.08 -2.94 -5.78
CA PRO A 19 -5.13 -4.20 -6.55
C PRO A 19 -4.84 -4.03 -8.04
N ARG A 20 -4.93 -2.82 -8.58
CA ARG A 20 -4.60 -2.56 -9.98
C ARG A 20 -3.12 -2.24 -10.17
N GLY A 21 -2.35 -2.20 -9.07
CA GLY A 21 -0.93 -1.90 -9.11
C GLY A 21 -0.61 -0.41 -9.10
N VAL A 22 -1.57 0.44 -8.80
CA VAL A 22 -1.36 1.89 -8.74
C VAL A 22 -0.91 2.28 -7.34
N ALA A 23 0.19 3.02 -7.26
CA ALA A 23 0.73 3.49 -6.00
C ALA A 23 0.07 4.80 -5.58
N HIS A 24 -0.28 4.91 -4.31
CA HIS A 24 -0.92 6.09 -3.75
C HIS A 24 -0.15 6.58 -2.54
N PRO A 25 -0.05 7.90 -2.34
CA PRO A 25 0.44 8.43 -1.06
C PRO A 25 -0.47 7.98 0.07
N ALA A 26 0.12 7.59 1.19
CA ALA A 26 -0.66 7.04 2.30
C ALA A 26 0.00 7.35 3.64
N LEU A 27 -0.80 7.16 4.70
CA LEU A 27 -0.31 7.22 6.07
C LEU A 27 -0.73 5.94 6.78
N ILE A 28 0.15 5.44 7.63
CA ILE A 28 -0.17 4.31 8.50
C ILE A 28 -1.02 4.83 9.65
N THR A 29 -2.21 4.27 9.80
CA THR A 29 -3.13 4.70 10.86
C THR A 29 -3.13 3.76 12.06
N GLU A 30 -2.72 2.52 11.88
CA GLU A 30 -2.58 1.56 12.96
C GLU A 30 -1.60 0.47 12.55
N VAL A 31 -0.91 -0.09 13.53
CA VAL A 31 0.04 -1.18 13.32
C VAL A 31 -0.45 -2.38 14.11
N TRP A 32 -0.84 -3.43 13.41
CA TRP A 32 -1.33 -4.66 14.02
C TRP A 32 -0.20 -5.66 14.29
N GLY A 33 0.85 -5.59 13.52
CA GLY A 33 2.00 -6.47 13.65
C GLY A 33 3.15 -5.92 12.85
N PRO A 34 4.30 -6.61 12.84
CA PRO A 34 5.50 -6.06 12.20
C PRO A 34 5.34 -5.72 10.72
N GLN A 35 4.38 -6.34 10.05
CA GLN A 35 4.20 -6.12 8.62
C GLN A 35 2.73 -5.94 8.24
N CYS A 36 1.85 -5.78 9.22
CA CYS A 36 0.41 -5.62 8.98
C CYS A 36 -0.06 -4.29 9.55
N VAL A 37 -0.60 -3.44 8.69
CA VAL A 37 -1.01 -2.08 9.06
C VAL A 37 -2.37 -1.75 8.48
N ASN A 38 -3.00 -0.73 9.06
CA ASN A 38 -4.10 -0.03 8.41
C ASN A 38 -3.54 1.24 7.79
N VAL A 39 -4.09 1.66 6.68
CA VAL A 39 -3.66 2.89 6.00
C VAL A 39 -4.86 3.75 5.61
N VAL A 40 -4.60 5.05 5.51
CA VAL A 40 -5.45 5.98 4.77
C VAL A 40 -4.64 6.45 3.58
N TYR A 41 -5.24 6.49 2.41
CA TYR A 41 -4.50 6.85 1.20
C TYR A 41 -5.30 7.80 0.33
N VAL A 42 -4.57 8.54 -0.51
CA VAL A 42 -5.17 9.49 -1.43
C VAL A 42 -5.64 8.72 -2.66
N ASN A 43 -6.94 8.77 -2.92
CA ASN A 43 -7.45 8.22 -4.17
C ASN A 43 -7.44 9.33 -5.21
N ASP A 44 -6.43 9.29 -6.06
CA ASP A 44 -6.21 10.30 -7.09
C ASP A 44 -6.83 9.91 -8.44
N ALA A 45 -7.70 8.92 -8.44
CA ALA A 45 -8.42 8.56 -9.65
C ALA A 45 -9.32 9.70 -10.08
N GLU A 46 -9.45 9.88 -11.39
CA GLU A 46 -10.27 10.94 -11.94
C GLU A 46 -11.70 10.86 -11.42
N GLY A 47 -12.25 11.99 -11.00
CA GLY A 47 -13.60 12.04 -10.47
C GLY A 47 -13.71 11.67 -9.00
N GLN A 48 -12.62 11.31 -8.35
CA GLN A 48 -12.62 10.90 -6.94
C GLN A 48 -12.20 12.07 -6.05
N THR A 49 -12.93 13.16 -6.13
CA THR A 49 -12.66 14.33 -5.31
C THR A 49 -13.90 14.70 -4.50
N ASP A 50 -13.68 15.40 -3.41
CA ASP A 50 -14.76 16.00 -2.63
C ASP A 50 -14.49 17.51 -2.54
N SER A 51 -15.24 18.21 -1.70
CA SER A 51 -15.11 19.66 -1.59
C SER A 51 -13.77 20.12 -1.03
N TYR A 52 -12.96 19.20 -0.53
CA TYR A 52 -11.66 19.51 0.04
C TYR A 52 -10.50 19.01 -0.82
N GLY A 53 -10.77 18.42 -1.97
CA GLY A 53 -9.74 17.92 -2.88
C GLY A 53 -9.88 16.44 -3.14
N GLN A 54 -8.75 15.75 -3.28
CA GLN A 54 -8.77 14.31 -3.56
C GLN A 54 -9.35 13.53 -2.40
N LYS A 55 -10.13 12.53 -2.75
CA LYS A 55 -10.80 11.70 -1.75
C LYS A 55 -9.82 10.83 -0.98
N LEU A 56 -10.00 10.76 0.32
CA LEU A 56 -9.22 9.86 1.18
C LEU A 56 -10.00 8.57 1.39
N LEU A 57 -9.31 7.46 1.22
CA LEU A 57 -9.88 6.13 1.42
C LEU A 57 -9.05 5.37 2.46
N ARG A 58 -9.65 4.35 3.05
CA ARG A 58 -8.98 3.52 4.05
C ARG A 58 -8.87 2.09 3.56
N SER A 59 -7.80 1.44 3.97
CA SER A 59 -7.66 0.00 3.79
C SER A 59 -7.12 -0.58 5.08
N THR A 60 -7.65 -1.73 5.47
CA THR A 60 -7.32 -2.34 6.75
C THR A 60 -6.57 -3.65 6.54
N SER A 61 -5.74 -3.99 7.53
CA SER A 61 -4.99 -5.26 7.54
C SER A 61 -4.18 -5.46 6.28
N VAL A 62 -3.46 -4.40 5.89
CA VAL A 62 -2.66 -4.41 4.66
C VAL A 62 -1.29 -4.98 5.01
N MET A 63 -0.84 -5.96 4.22
CA MET A 63 0.44 -6.60 4.44
C MET A 63 1.53 -5.88 3.66
N HIS A 64 2.76 -5.96 4.16
CA HIS A 64 3.91 -5.38 3.46
C HIS A 64 4.11 -6.06 2.10
N GLY A 65 4.64 -5.29 1.14
CA GLY A 65 4.83 -5.77 -0.21
C GLY A 65 5.69 -7.01 -0.34
N SER A 66 6.61 -7.22 0.60
CA SER A 66 7.43 -8.43 0.59
C SER A 66 6.60 -9.70 0.78
N LEU A 67 5.40 -9.59 1.34
CA LEU A 67 4.51 -10.72 1.58
C LEU A 67 3.45 -10.89 0.51
N GLN A 68 3.12 -9.81 -0.21
CA GLN A 68 2.07 -9.83 -1.21
C GLN A 68 2.58 -9.99 -2.64
N GLN A 69 3.83 -9.69 -2.84
CA GLN A 69 4.51 -9.88 -4.12
C GLN A 69 3.75 -9.29 -5.31
N ALA A 70 3.33 -10.11 -6.25
CA ALA A 70 2.79 -9.64 -7.52
C ALA A 70 1.38 -9.08 -7.44
N HIS A 71 0.69 -9.32 -6.34
CA HIS A 71 -0.68 -8.82 -6.18
C HIS A 71 -0.66 -7.48 -5.51
N GLY A 72 -1.54 -6.59 -5.91
CA GLY A 72 -1.68 -5.30 -5.26
C GLY A 72 -2.30 -5.42 -3.88
N ASN A 73 -2.62 -4.28 -3.28
CA ASN A 73 -3.15 -4.18 -1.95
C ASN A 73 -2.09 -4.50 -0.90
N TYR A 74 -0.96 -3.80 -1.03
CA TYR A 74 0.13 -3.90 -0.07
C TYR A 74 0.69 -2.50 0.20
N TRP A 75 1.51 -2.40 1.23
CA TRP A 75 2.15 -1.12 1.56
C TRP A 75 3.67 -1.26 1.51
N LEU A 76 4.32 -0.12 1.33
CA LEU A 76 5.78 0.01 1.34
C LEU A 76 6.14 1.26 2.11
N LEU A 77 7.30 1.27 2.74
CA LEU A 77 7.85 2.51 3.27
C LEU A 77 8.37 3.36 2.12
N PRO A 78 8.46 4.69 2.33
CA PRO A 78 9.00 5.55 1.27
C PRO A 78 10.40 5.12 0.88
N GLY A 79 10.65 5.03 -0.41
CA GLY A 79 11.94 4.64 -0.93
C GLY A 79 12.16 3.15 -1.09
N GLU A 80 11.25 2.33 -0.59
CA GLU A 80 11.34 0.88 -0.83
C GLU A 80 10.94 0.55 -2.25
N GLU A 81 11.64 -0.40 -2.84
CA GLU A 81 11.30 -0.86 -4.18
C GLU A 81 10.07 -1.75 -4.14
N ARG A 82 9.28 -1.65 -5.19
CA ARG A 82 8.13 -2.52 -5.36
C ARG A 82 8.61 -3.94 -5.65
N PRO A 83 7.93 -4.96 -5.11
CA PRO A 83 8.29 -6.33 -5.44
C PRO A 83 8.11 -6.59 -6.92
N LEU A 84 9.02 -7.39 -7.48
CA LEU A 84 8.92 -7.77 -8.88
C LEU A 84 7.70 -8.65 -9.08
N ARG A 85 6.94 -8.34 -10.13
CA ARG A 85 5.82 -9.20 -10.50
C ARG A 85 6.36 -10.47 -11.15
N GLN A 86 5.77 -11.58 -10.79
CA GLN A 86 6.05 -12.81 -11.49
C GLN A 86 5.54 -12.70 -12.92
N PRO A 87 6.33 -13.09 -13.93
CA PRO A 87 5.82 -13.19 -15.30
C PRO A 87 4.69 -14.22 -15.31
N VAL A 88 3.66 -13.94 -15.88
CA VAL A 88 2.49 -14.82 -15.80
C VAL A 88 2.56 -15.83 -16.94
N HIS A 89 2.98 -15.09 -16.08
CA HIS A 89 2.82 -15.40 -16.69
C HIS A 89 2.91 -15.95 -17.38
N ASP A 90 3.42 -16.02 -17.32
CA ASP A 90 3.52 -16.17 -17.81
C ASP A 90 3.17 -16.90 -18.30
N SER A 91 3.08 -16.82 -18.04
CA SER A 91 2.55 -17.24 -18.54
C SER A 91 2.16 -17.61 -19.09
N ALA A 92 2.27 -17.69 -19.05
CA ALA A 92 1.76 -17.82 -19.62
C ALA A 92 1.67 -17.96 -20.23
N LEU A 93 2.09 -17.86 -20.20
CA LEU A 93 1.81 -17.80 -20.74
C LEU A 93 1.70 -18.17 -21.36
N VAL A 94 2.04 -18.44 -21.38
CA VAL A 94 1.70 -18.58 -21.99
C VAL A 94 1.28 -18.90 -22.38
#